data_403ada3db96889e495aa5a8f3d9c957c
#
_entry.id   403ada3db96889e495aa5a8f3d9c957c
#
_cell.length_a   1.000
_cell.length_b   1.000
_cell.length_c   1.000
_cell.angle_alpha   90.00
_cell.angle_beta   90.00
_cell.angle_gamma   90.00
#
_symmetry.space_group_name_H-M   'P 1'
#
loop_
_entity.id
_entity.type
_entity.pdbx_description
1 polymer ?
#
loop_
_entity_poly.entity_id
_entity_poly.type
_entity_poly.pdbx_seq_one_letter_code
_entity_poly.pdbx_strand_id
1 'polypeptide(L)'
;MSLFPIFLKLTKKKCVVVGAGKIAAAKAAGLLRSDAHVVVVGPEATEWVQDQAREGKLIWQPREFAADDIAQAFLVIAATSSSAANEAVFRACAAHRVLCNVVDDPERCDFFYPAVVRRGPLQIAISTGGQSPALARRLRTELEQQFGPEYGEWVEYVGEMRKQILRQRLTTQERRRLMDKISSPKSLEQFLRDRRPA
;
A
#
# COMPACT_ATOMS: atom_id res chain seq x y z
N MET A 1 -17.09 8.60 -11.31
CA MET A 1 -16.16 7.51 -11.64
C MET A 1 -16.47 6.33 -10.72
N SER A 2 -16.59 5.10 -11.23
CA SER A 2 -16.73 3.89 -10.41
C SER A 2 -15.35 3.24 -10.28
N LEU A 3 -14.87 3.04 -9.03
CA LEU A 3 -13.58 2.41 -8.75
C LEU A 3 -13.81 0.99 -8.23
N PHE A 4 -12.96 0.05 -8.68
CA PHE A 4 -12.94 -1.32 -8.18
C PHE A 4 -11.96 -1.43 -7.00
N PRO A 5 -12.41 -1.74 -5.77
CA PRO A 5 -11.55 -1.80 -4.60
C PRO A 5 -10.75 -3.11 -4.57
N ILE A 6 -9.42 -2.99 -4.58
CA ILE A 6 -8.50 -4.13 -4.47
C ILE A 6 -7.31 -3.80 -3.58
N PHE A 7 -6.67 -4.84 -3.02
CA PHE A 7 -5.36 -4.77 -2.41
C PHE A 7 -4.33 -5.47 -3.31
N LEU A 8 -3.27 -4.77 -3.70
CA LEU A 8 -2.23 -5.29 -4.56
C LEU A 8 -1.11 -5.94 -3.74
N LYS A 9 -0.71 -7.16 -4.10
CA LYS A 9 0.49 -7.79 -3.58
C LYS A 9 1.68 -7.37 -4.43
N LEU A 10 2.56 -6.53 -3.88
CA LEU A 10 3.71 -5.96 -4.58
C LEU A 10 5.04 -6.66 -4.26
N THR A 11 5.03 -7.69 -3.41
CA THR A 11 6.24 -8.42 -3.01
C THR A 11 7.08 -8.81 -4.22
N LYS A 12 8.32 -8.29 -4.31
CA LYS A 12 9.27 -8.49 -5.41
C LYS A 12 8.78 -8.01 -6.79
N LYS A 13 7.69 -7.26 -6.89
CA LYS A 13 7.24 -6.65 -8.14
C LYS A 13 8.03 -5.37 -8.41
N LYS A 14 8.53 -5.20 -9.64
CA LYS A 14 9.17 -3.96 -10.05
C LYS A 14 8.14 -2.83 -10.08
N CYS A 15 8.37 -1.78 -9.30
CA CYS A 15 7.57 -0.57 -9.26
C CYS A 15 8.50 0.62 -9.57
N VAL A 16 8.12 1.44 -10.53
CA VAL A 16 8.92 2.58 -10.96
C VAL A 16 8.28 3.88 -10.48
N VAL A 17 9.08 4.77 -9.91
CA VAL A 17 8.67 6.13 -9.57
C VAL A 17 9.51 7.09 -10.39
N VAL A 18 8.86 7.85 -11.26
CA VAL A 18 9.50 8.88 -12.07
C VAL A 18 9.35 10.22 -11.38
N GLY A 19 10.49 10.85 -11.10
CA GLY A 19 10.65 11.94 -10.15
C GLY A 19 11.29 11.44 -8.86
N ALA A 20 12.10 12.28 -8.21
CA ALA A 20 12.80 11.93 -6.97
C ALA A 20 12.71 13.03 -5.89
N GLY A 21 11.72 13.94 -6.05
CA GLY A 21 11.35 14.95 -5.07
C GLY A 21 10.57 14.40 -3.88
N LYS A 22 10.09 15.28 -3.00
CA LYS A 22 9.37 14.90 -1.75
C LYS A 22 8.13 14.01 -2.00
N ILE A 23 7.34 14.29 -3.04
CA ILE A 23 6.14 13.49 -3.36
C ILE A 23 6.56 12.10 -3.83
N ALA A 24 7.53 12.01 -4.74
CA ALA A 24 8.08 10.76 -5.23
C ALA A 24 8.65 9.90 -4.07
N ALA A 25 9.41 10.50 -3.16
CA ALA A 25 9.95 9.86 -1.96
C ALA A 25 8.84 9.25 -1.09
N ALA A 26 7.75 9.99 -0.85
CA ALA A 26 6.60 9.48 -0.08
C ALA A 26 5.92 8.28 -0.78
N LYS A 27 5.82 8.30 -2.12
CA LYS A 27 5.29 7.18 -2.91
C LYS A 27 6.23 5.98 -2.85
N ALA A 28 7.53 6.18 -3.05
CA ALA A 28 8.54 5.14 -2.94
C ALA A 28 8.54 4.47 -1.56
N ALA A 29 8.45 5.26 -0.47
CA ALA A 29 8.32 4.74 0.89
C ALA A 29 7.08 3.85 1.07
N GLY A 30 5.95 4.21 0.44
CA GLY A 30 4.73 3.39 0.44
C GLY A 30 4.93 2.04 -0.25
N LEU A 31 5.63 2.02 -1.38
CA LEU A 31 5.94 0.82 -2.14
C LEU A 31 6.93 -0.09 -1.39
N LEU A 32 7.97 0.48 -0.77
CA LEU A 32 8.94 -0.27 0.05
C LEU A 32 8.27 -1.00 1.21
N ARG A 33 7.30 -0.35 1.90
CA ARG A 33 6.50 -1.02 2.95
C ARG A 33 5.66 -2.20 2.46
N SER A 34 5.52 -2.37 1.17
CA SER A 34 4.79 -3.48 0.52
C SER A 34 5.74 -4.49 -0.13
N ASP A 35 7.03 -4.47 0.24
CA ASP A 35 8.11 -5.33 -0.26
C ASP A 35 8.28 -5.26 -1.79
N ALA A 36 7.95 -4.14 -2.41
CA ALA A 36 8.15 -3.91 -3.83
C ALA A 36 9.64 -3.73 -4.14
N HIS A 37 10.05 -4.16 -5.34
CA HIS A 37 11.34 -3.78 -5.92
C HIS A 37 11.18 -2.38 -6.53
N VAL A 38 11.65 -1.35 -5.81
CA VAL A 38 11.44 0.05 -6.17
C VAL A 38 12.61 0.60 -6.97
N VAL A 39 12.30 1.19 -8.12
CA VAL A 39 13.25 1.97 -8.94
C VAL A 39 12.75 3.42 -8.98
N VAL A 40 13.60 4.36 -8.60
CA VAL A 40 13.33 5.80 -8.68
C VAL A 40 14.17 6.38 -9.80
N VAL A 41 13.56 7.12 -10.73
CA VAL A 41 14.22 7.76 -11.86
C VAL A 41 14.05 9.28 -11.74
N GLY A 42 15.17 10.00 -11.67
CA GLY A 42 15.14 11.46 -11.59
C GLY A 42 16.56 12.02 -11.40
N PRO A 43 16.90 13.15 -12.07
CA PRO A 43 18.26 13.70 -12.07
C PRO A 43 18.71 14.14 -10.67
N GLU A 44 17.80 14.71 -9.90
CA GLU A 44 18.04 15.18 -8.54
C GLU A 44 17.11 14.47 -7.57
N ALA A 45 17.64 14.01 -6.44
CA ALA A 45 16.88 13.27 -5.44
C ALA A 45 16.98 13.91 -4.05
N THR A 46 15.90 13.77 -3.29
CA THR A 46 15.92 14.08 -1.85
C THR A 46 16.94 13.22 -1.13
N GLU A 47 17.46 13.72 -0.02
CA GLU A 47 18.39 12.98 0.87
C GLU A 47 17.83 11.60 1.23
N TRP A 48 16.54 11.52 1.56
CA TRP A 48 15.87 10.25 1.87
C TRP A 48 16.01 9.22 0.72
N VAL A 49 15.79 9.62 -0.54
CA VAL A 49 15.93 8.70 -1.69
C VAL A 49 17.37 8.23 -1.84
N GLN A 50 18.35 9.16 -1.67
CA GLN A 50 19.77 8.85 -1.74
C GLN A 50 20.19 7.87 -0.64
N ASP A 51 19.68 8.06 0.60
CA ASP A 51 19.93 7.18 1.73
C ASP A 51 19.37 5.77 1.47
N GLN A 52 18.11 5.68 1.05
CA GLN A 52 17.51 4.39 0.74
C GLN A 52 18.24 3.66 -0.41
N ALA A 53 18.78 4.40 -1.37
CA ALA A 53 19.59 3.82 -2.44
C ALA A 53 20.95 3.33 -1.92
N ARG A 54 21.62 4.11 -1.06
CA ARG A 54 22.89 3.71 -0.41
C ARG A 54 22.73 2.46 0.48
N GLU A 55 21.59 2.34 1.13
CA GLU A 55 21.22 1.16 1.95
C GLU A 55 20.76 -0.05 1.10
N GLY A 56 20.70 0.08 -0.22
CA GLY A 56 20.27 -0.98 -1.14
C GLY A 56 18.76 -1.32 -1.07
N LYS A 57 17.94 -0.47 -0.44
CA LYS A 57 16.50 -0.67 -0.30
C LYS A 57 15.71 -0.32 -1.56
N LEU A 58 16.25 0.61 -2.38
CA LEU A 58 15.73 0.94 -3.70
C LEU A 58 16.89 1.19 -4.67
N ILE A 59 16.57 1.25 -5.96
CA ILE A 59 17.53 1.68 -6.98
C ILE A 59 17.18 3.11 -7.37
N TRP A 60 18.15 4.03 -7.26
CA TRP A 60 18.00 5.38 -7.81
C TRP A 60 18.85 5.53 -9.08
N GLN A 61 18.20 6.03 -10.13
CA GLN A 61 18.84 6.36 -11.39
C GLN A 61 18.89 7.89 -11.55
N PRO A 62 20.07 8.54 -11.40
CA PRO A 62 20.23 9.99 -11.42
C PRO A 62 20.22 10.53 -12.86
N ARG A 63 19.13 10.37 -13.57
CA ARG A 63 18.93 10.82 -14.94
C ARG A 63 17.46 11.06 -15.25
N GLU A 64 17.19 11.65 -16.39
CA GLU A 64 15.83 11.76 -16.90
C GLU A 64 15.24 10.39 -17.27
N PHE A 65 13.92 10.36 -17.31
CA PHE A 65 13.13 9.19 -17.69
C PHE A 65 13.37 8.79 -19.15
N ALA A 66 13.50 7.50 -19.39
CA ALA A 66 13.48 6.88 -20.71
C ALA A 66 12.39 5.80 -20.77
N ALA A 67 11.79 5.57 -21.95
CA ALA A 67 10.70 4.62 -22.10
C ALA A 67 11.06 3.19 -21.63
N ASP A 68 12.33 2.80 -21.76
CA ASP A 68 12.82 1.49 -21.32
C ASP A 68 12.81 1.31 -19.78
N ASP A 69 12.71 2.39 -19.00
CA ASP A 69 12.67 2.32 -17.54
C ASP A 69 11.48 1.50 -17.03
N ILE A 70 10.38 1.54 -17.75
CA ILE A 70 9.15 0.81 -17.40
C ILE A 70 9.15 -0.65 -17.88
N ALA A 71 10.18 -1.09 -18.58
CA ALA A 71 10.27 -2.48 -19.01
C ALA A 71 10.12 -3.43 -17.81
N GLN A 72 9.17 -4.38 -17.91
CA GLN A 72 8.81 -5.33 -16.85
C GLN A 72 8.28 -4.66 -15.55
N ALA A 73 7.94 -3.38 -15.57
CA ALA A 73 7.30 -2.74 -14.43
C ALA A 73 5.89 -3.31 -14.21
N PHE A 74 5.51 -3.53 -12.96
CA PHE A 74 4.15 -3.90 -12.57
C PHE A 74 3.25 -2.67 -12.47
N LEU A 75 3.78 -1.57 -11.93
CA LEU A 75 3.13 -0.26 -11.90
C LEU A 75 4.17 0.87 -11.94
N VAL A 76 3.71 2.04 -12.37
CA VAL A 76 4.51 3.25 -12.48
C VAL A 76 3.78 4.42 -11.81
N ILE A 77 4.53 5.28 -11.16
CA ILE A 77 4.05 6.53 -10.59
C ILE A 77 4.84 7.68 -11.21
N ALA A 78 4.18 8.57 -11.92
CA ALA A 78 4.76 9.80 -12.43
C ALA A 78 4.53 10.92 -11.39
N ALA A 79 5.61 11.40 -10.79
CA ALA A 79 5.61 12.40 -9.72
C ALA A 79 6.67 13.49 -9.96
N THR A 80 6.77 13.96 -11.21
CA THR A 80 7.68 15.05 -11.58
C THR A 80 6.93 16.39 -11.60
N SER A 81 7.67 17.48 -11.58
CA SER A 81 7.14 18.84 -11.81
C SER A 81 6.93 19.16 -13.30
N SER A 82 7.44 18.32 -14.19
CA SER A 82 7.33 18.51 -15.66
C SER A 82 6.10 17.78 -16.21
N SER A 83 5.12 18.54 -16.68
CA SER A 83 3.93 17.97 -17.35
C SER A 83 4.32 17.15 -18.59
N ALA A 84 5.34 17.59 -19.35
CA ALA A 84 5.82 16.88 -20.52
C ALA A 84 6.45 15.52 -20.14
N ALA A 85 7.23 15.46 -19.05
CA ALA A 85 7.78 14.20 -18.56
C ALA A 85 6.67 13.26 -18.07
N ASN A 86 5.69 13.77 -17.33
CA ASN A 86 4.55 12.99 -16.85
C ASN A 86 3.71 12.43 -18.01
N GLU A 87 3.50 13.22 -19.06
CA GLU A 87 2.83 12.78 -20.30
C GLU A 87 3.63 11.67 -21.01
N ALA A 88 4.96 11.81 -21.11
CA ALA A 88 5.82 10.78 -21.71
C ALA A 88 5.73 9.46 -20.94
N VAL A 89 5.74 9.52 -19.60
CA VAL A 89 5.57 8.35 -18.73
C VAL A 89 4.20 7.70 -18.99
N PHE A 90 3.14 8.48 -19.00
CA PHE A 90 1.78 7.98 -19.22
C PHE A 90 1.66 7.25 -20.57
N ARG A 91 2.14 7.87 -21.65
CA ARG A 91 2.14 7.25 -22.99
C ARG A 91 2.93 5.95 -23.05
N ALA A 92 4.10 5.95 -22.44
CA ALA A 92 4.92 4.74 -22.35
C ALA A 92 4.18 3.62 -21.60
N CYS A 93 3.56 3.94 -20.45
CA CYS A 93 2.76 2.98 -19.69
C CYS A 93 1.58 2.44 -20.49
N ALA A 94 0.83 3.29 -21.19
CA ALA A 94 -0.28 2.88 -22.05
C ALA A 94 0.16 1.93 -23.16
N ALA A 95 1.29 2.23 -23.84
CA ALA A 95 1.84 1.40 -24.90
C ALA A 95 2.25 0.01 -24.40
N HIS A 96 2.75 -0.10 -23.17
CA HIS A 96 3.20 -1.34 -22.55
C HIS A 96 2.16 -2.02 -21.64
N ARG A 97 0.95 -1.45 -21.51
CA ARG A 97 -0.13 -1.93 -20.63
C ARG A 97 0.31 -2.06 -19.17
N VAL A 98 1.09 -1.12 -18.70
CA VAL A 98 1.56 -1.02 -17.31
C VAL A 98 0.65 -0.05 -16.56
N LEU A 99 0.22 -0.42 -15.35
CA LEU A 99 -0.60 0.46 -14.52
C LEU A 99 0.14 1.77 -14.20
N CYS A 100 -0.51 2.90 -14.47
CA CYS A 100 0.04 4.23 -14.28
C CYS A 100 -0.76 5.05 -13.28
N ASN A 101 -0.06 5.84 -12.47
CA ASN A 101 -0.64 6.92 -11.70
C ASN A 101 0.18 8.18 -11.92
N VAL A 102 -0.42 9.19 -12.53
CA VAL A 102 0.14 10.53 -12.66
C VAL A 102 -0.35 11.37 -11.49
N VAL A 103 0.57 11.84 -10.65
CA VAL A 103 0.21 12.62 -9.46
C VAL A 103 -0.49 13.91 -9.89
N ASP A 104 -1.58 14.22 -9.19
CA ASP A 104 -2.45 15.39 -9.41
C ASP A 104 -3.14 15.44 -10.79
N ASP A 105 -3.18 14.30 -11.51
CA ASP A 105 -3.85 14.17 -12.81
C ASP A 105 -4.77 12.93 -12.85
N PRO A 106 -6.01 13.03 -12.39
CA PRO A 106 -6.94 11.89 -12.31
C PRO A 106 -7.26 11.23 -13.65
N GLU A 107 -7.19 11.95 -14.76
CA GLU A 107 -7.50 11.42 -16.10
C GLU A 107 -6.40 10.46 -16.60
N ARG A 108 -5.19 10.60 -16.05
CA ARG A 108 -4.03 9.76 -16.36
C ARG A 108 -3.69 8.78 -15.23
N CYS A 109 -4.73 8.29 -14.54
CA CYS A 109 -4.58 7.34 -13.43
C CYS A 109 -5.41 6.08 -13.65
N ASP A 110 -4.74 4.92 -13.72
CA ASP A 110 -5.38 3.60 -13.69
C ASP A 110 -5.76 3.19 -12.25
N PHE A 111 -5.10 3.75 -11.24
CA PHE A 111 -5.34 3.47 -9.83
C PHE A 111 -5.17 4.73 -8.98
N PHE A 112 -5.80 4.73 -7.81
CA PHE A 112 -5.81 5.86 -6.89
C PHE A 112 -5.32 5.43 -5.51
N TYR A 113 -4.69 6.36 -4.79
CA TYR A 113 -4.27 6.14 -3.41
C TYR A 113 -5.41 6.46 -2.45
N PRO A 114 -5.93 5.47 -1.71
CA PRO A 114 -6.93 5.72 -0.67
C PRO A 114 -6.31 6.35 0.58
N ALA A 115 -7.14 6.89 1.46
CA ALA A 115 -6.75 7.09 2.85
C ALA A 115 -6.73 5.72 3.54
N VAL A 116 -5.68 5.41 4.32
CA VAL A 116 -5.48 4.06 4.87
C VAL A 116 -5.22 4.11 6.36
N VAL A 117 -6.01 3.36 7.14
CA VAL A 117 -5.67 2.96 8.51
C VAL A 117 -4.81 1.72 8.47
N ARG A 118 -3.70 1.70 9.22
CA ARG A 118 -2.80 0.55 9.32
C ARG A 118 -2.56 0.20 10.78
N ARG A 119 -2.78 -1.08 11.11
CA ARG A 119 -2.48 -1.67 12.41
C ARG A 119 -1.87 -3.06 12.17
N GLY A 120 -0.54 -3.12 12.03
CA GLY A 120 0.12 -4.35 11.58
C GLY A 120 -0.50 -4.90 10.29
N PRO A 121 -0.97 -6.16 10.29
CA PRO A 121 -1.62 -6.77 9.13
C PRO A 121 -3.00 -6.18 8.79
N LEU A 122 -3.69 -5.55 9.75
CA LEU A 122 -4.99 -4.90 9.48
C LEU A 122 -4.79 -3.66 8.61
N GLN A 123 -5.52 -3.58 7.52
CA GLN A 123 -5.59 -2.41 6.65
C GLN A 123 -7.04 -2.09 6.32
N ILE A 124 -7.42 -0.82 6.47
CA ILE A 124 -8.74 -0.30 6.07
C ILE A 124 -8.48 0.82 5.06
N ALA A 125 -8.91 0.62 3.83
CA ALA A 125 -8.75 1.59 2.75
C ALA A 125 -10.06 2.35 2.55
N ILE A 126 -10.00 3.67 2.47
CA ILE A 126 -11.16 4.57 2.38
C ILE A 126 -11.00 5.38 1.09
N SER A 127 -11.99 5.28 0.22
CA SER A 127 -12.08 6.09 -0.99
C SER A 127 -13.43 6.78 -1.05
N THR A 128 -13.44 8.02 -1.54
CA THR A 128 -14.65 8.77 -1.86
C THR A 128 -14.84 8.91 -3.38
N GLY A 129 -14.15 8.07 -4.17
CA GLY A 129 -14.18 8.16 -5.63
C GLY A 129 -13.66 9.50 -6.16
N GLY A 130 -12.74 10.15 -5.43
CA GLY A 130 -12.23 11.48 -5.77
C GLY A 130 -13.12 12.64 -5.33
N GLN A 131 -14.35 12.39 -4.84
CA GLN A 131 -15.31 13.45 -4.50
C GLN A 131 -14.88 14.32 -3.31
N SER A 132 -14.24 13.73 -2.30
CA SER A 132 -13.83 14.49 -1.11
C SER A 132 -12.60 13.88 -0.41
N PRO A 133 -11.39 14.31 -0.78
CA PRO A 133 -10.18 13.92 -0.05
C PRO A 133 -10.20 14.31 1.43
N ALA A 134 -10.87 15.43 1.76
CA ALA A 134 -11.03 15.87 3.15
C ALA A 134 -11.90 14.90 3.97
N LEU A 135 -13.01 14.42 3.40
CA LEU A 135 -13.86 13.41 4.04
C LEU A 135 -13.10 12.10 4.24
N ALA A 136 -12.36 11.64 3.23
CA ALA A 136 -11.57 10.41 3.35
C ALA A 136 -10.54 10.52 4.49
N ARG A 137 -9.87 11.67 4.64
CA ARG A 137 -8.93 11.93 5.75
C ARG A 137 -9.63 11.93 7.11
N ARG A 138 -10.81 12.58 7.21
CA ARG A 138 -11.58 12.61 8.46
C ARG A 138 -12.00 11.21 8.88
N LEU A 139 -12.59 10.44 7.96
CA LEU A 139 -12.98 9.05 8.21
C LEU A 139 -11.80 8.18 8.63
N ARG A 140 -10.62 8.40 8.02
CA ARG A 140 -9.40 7.72 8.46
C ARG A 140 -9.11 8.01 9.94
N THR A 141 -9.16 9.28 10.36
CA THR A 141 -8.88 9.67 11.74
C THR A 141 -9.91 9.07 12.71
N GLU A 142 -11.18 9.06 12.36
CA GLU A 142 -12.25 8.43 13.16
C GLU A 142 -12.02 6.92 13.31
N LEU A 143 -11.67 6.25 12.22
CA LEU A 143 -11.38 4.81 12.25
C LEU A 143 -10.06 4.49 12.96
N GLU A 144 -9.05 5.38 12.94
CA GLU A 144 -7.83 5.23 13.71
C GLU A 144 -8.08 5.26 15.24
N GLN A 145 -9.11 5.99 15.68
CA GLN A 145 -9.57 5.99 17.08
C GLN A 145 -10.35 4.72 17.43
N GLN A 146 -11.17 4.21 16.50
CA GLN A 146 -11.97 3.01 16.70
C GLN A 146 -11.10 1.73 16.66
N PHE A 147 -10.10 1.70 15.79
CA PHE A 147 -9.18 0.57 15.62
C PHE A 147 -7.80 0.99 16.14
N GLY A 148 -7.56 0.77 17.43
CA GLY A 148 -6.31 1.10 18.10
C GLY A 148 -5.13 0.19 17.70
N PRO A 149 -3.92 0.45 18.20
CA PRO A 149 -2.72 -0.34 17.90
C PRO A 149 -2.85 -1.83 18.21
N GLU A 150 -3.64 -2.17 19.24
CA GLU A 150 -3.89 -3.54 19.70
C GLU A 150 -4.49 -4.45 18.62
N TYR A 151 -5.20 -3.87 17.65
CA TYR A 151 -5.76 -4.65 16.53
C TYR A 151 -4.68 -5.30 15.67
N GLY A 152 -3.49 -4.73 15.57
CA GLY A 152 -2.39 -5.32 14.84
C GLY A 152 -2.00 -6.68 15.41
N GLU A 153 -1.73 -6.70 16.71
CA GLU A 153 -1.35 -7.91 17.43
C GLU A 153 -2.50 -8.92 17.53
N TRP A 154 -3.73 -8.43 17.70
CA TRP A 154 -4.90 -9.31 17.74
C TRP A 154 -5.12 -10.02 16.40
N VAL A 155 -4.94 -9.34 15.26
CA VAL A 155 -5.06 -9.97 13.93
C VAL A 155 -3.98 -11.03 13.73
N GLU A 156 -2.76 -10.81 14.21
CA GLU A 156 -1.70 -11.83 14.20
C GLU A 156 -2.09 -13.03 15.05
N TYR A 157 -2.58 -12.82 16.28
CA TYR A 157 -3.08 -13.87 17.17
C TYR A 157 -4.21 -14.69 16.51
N VAL A 158 -5.23 -14.02 15.95
CA VAL A 158 -6.33 -14.70 15.24
C VAL A 158 -5.78 -15.49 14.04
N GLY A 159 -4.77 -14.96 13.35
CA GLY A 159 -4.08 -15.63 12.25
C GLY A 159 -3.42 -16.96 12.69
N GLU A 160 -2.74 -16.97 13.82
CA GLU A 160 -2.14 -18.19 14.37
C GLU A 160 -3.20 -19.20 14.84
N MET A 161 -4.23 -18.75 15.52
CA MET A 161 -5.37 -19.61 15.92
C MET A 161 -6.05 -20.21 14.69
N ARG A 162 -6.23 -19.44 13.63
CA ARG A 162 -6.76 -19.92 12.35
C ARG A 162 -5.89 -21.05 11.78
N LYS A 163 -4.58 -20.91 11.78
CA LYS A 163 -3.66 -21.97 11.29
C LYS A 163 -3.82 -23.27 12.11
N GLN A 164 -3.97 -23.17 13.44
CA GLN A 164 -4.20 -24.30 14.31
C GLN A 164 -5.53 -25.00 14.01
N ILE A 165 -6.62 -24.24 13.84
CA ILE A 165 -7.95 -24.77 13.48
C ILE A 165 -7.89 -25.50 12.12
N LEU A 166 -7.17 -24.96 11.15
CA LEU A 166 -7.06 -25.57 9.81
C LEU A 166 -6.31 -26.90 9.80
N ARG A 167 -5.46 -27.18 10.80
CA ARG A 167 -4.74 -28.45 10.96
C ARG A 167 -5.59 -29.54 11.63
N GLN A 168 -6.72 -29.18 12.21
CA GLN A 168 -7.61 -30.14 12.88
C GLN A 168 -8.56 -30.81 11.89
N ARG A 169 -8.91 -32.07 12.20
CA ARG A 169 -9.93 -32.82 11.44
C ARG A 169 -11.33 -32.39 11.91
N LEU A 170 -11.83 -31.33 11.34
CA LEU A 170 -13.12 -30.71 11.67
C LEU A 170 -14.04 -30.70 10.47
N THR A 171 -15.32 -30.82 10.70
CA THR A 171 -16.35 -30.54 9.69
C THR A 171 -16.34 -29.07 9.29
N THR A 172 -16.87 -28.74 8.12
CA THR A 172 -16.99 -27.36 7.65
C THR A 172 -17.75 -26.48 8.65
N GLN A 173 -18.81 -27.02 9.29
CA GLN A 173 -19.61 -26.28 10.24
C GLN A 173 -18.87 -25.99 11.56
N GLU A 174 -18.15 -26.97 12.10
CA GLU A 174 -17.33 -26.80 13.30
C GLU A 174 -16.22 -25.77 13.05
N ARG A 175 -15.55 -25.89 11.90
CA ARG A 175 -14.50 -24.94 11.50
C ARG A 175 -15.03 -23.51 11.43
N ARG A 176 -16.19 -23.31 10.79
CA ARG A 176 -16.83 -21.99 10.72
C ARG A 176 -17.15 -21.44 12.10
N ARG A 177 -17.76 -22.23 12.99
CA ARG A 177 -18.08 -21.81 14.36
C ARG A 177 -16.82 -21.37 15.15
N LEU A 178 -15.74 -22.13 15.01
CA LEU A 178 -14.47 -21.77 15.68
C LEU A 178 -13.87 -20.48 15.11
N MET A 179 -13.90 -20.29 13.78
CA MET A 179 -13.43 -19.05 13.15
C MET A 179 -14.24 -17.84 13.62
N ASP A 180 -15.56 -17.94 13.66
CA ASP A 180 -16.44 -16.87 14.15
C ASP A 180 -16.14 -16.55 15.63
N LYS A 181 -15.91 -17.60 16.46
CA LYS A 181 -15.59 -17.44 17.88
C LYS A 181 -14.26 -16.69 18.09
N ILE A 182 -13.19 -17.07 17.40
CA ILE A 182 -11.87 -16.43 17.57
C ILE A 182 -11.84 -15.00 17.05
N SER A 183 -12.74 -14.63 16.14
CA SER A 183 -12.84 -13.29 15.56
C SER A 183 -13.90 -12.41 16.26
N SER A 184 -14.49 -12.89 17.35
CA SER A 184 -15.58 -12.18 18.05
C SER A 184 -15.05 -11.03 18.93
N PRO A 185 -15.89 -10.01 19.23
CA PRO A 185 -15.52 -8.95 20.19
C PRO A 185 -15.09 -9.50 21.55
N LYS A 186 -15.73 -10.58 22.03
CA LYS A 186 -15.33 -11.24 23.28
C LYS A 186 -13.92 -11.83 23.24
N SER A 187 -13.51 -12.32 22.06
CA SER A 187 -12.13 -12.82 21.88
C SER A 187 -11.12 -11.67 21.94
N LEU A 188 -11.44 -10.51 21.37
CA LEU A 188 -10.60 -9.31 21.50
C LEU A 188 -10.51 -8.86 22.97
N GLU A 189 -11.62 -8.78 23.69
CA GLU A 189 -11.64 -8.40 25.10
C GLU A 189 -10.79 -9.36 25.97
N GLN A 190 -10.88 -10.67 25.71
CA GLN A 190 -10.07 -11.67 26.41
C GLN A 190 -8.58 -11.48 26.08
N PHE A 191 -8.23 -11.33 24.80
CA PHE A 191 -6.87 -11.07 24.34
C PHE A 191 -6.26 -9.85 25.03
N LEU A 192 -7.03 -8.76 25.19
CA LEU A 192 -6.58 -7.54 25.85
C LEU A 192 -6.42 -7.72 27.37
N ARG A 193 -7.27 -8.53 28.00
CA ARG A 193 -7.17 -8.83 29.44
C ARG A 193 -5.89 -9.62 29.74
N ASP A 194 -5.62 -10.65 28.94
CA ASP A 194 -4.49 -11.56 29.15
C ASP A 194 -3.12 -10.87 28.96
N ARG A 195 -3.10 -9.66 28.39
CA ARG A 195 -1.90 -8.84 28.15
C ARG A 195 -1.71 -7.64 29.08
N ARG A 196 -2.67 -7.36 29.94
CA ARG A 196 -2.47 -6.33 30.97
C ARG A 196 -1.46 -6.86 31.98
N PRO A 197 -0.32 -6.16 32.18
CA PRO A 197 0.55 -6.49 33.30
C PRO A 197 -0.22 -6.36 34.60
N ALA A 198 0.01 -7.30 35.51
CA ALA A 198 -0.56 -7.30 36.86
C ALA A 198 -0.11 -6.05 37.65
#